data_7981f77cdf07d55dc42d25d2f063dcb4
#
_entry.id   7981f77cdf07d55dc42d25d2f063dcb4
#
_cell.length_a   1.000
_cell.length_b   1.000
_cell.length_c   1.000
_cell.angle_alpha   90.00
_cell.angle_beta   90.00
_cell.angle_gamma   90.00
#
_symmetry.space_group_name_H-M   'P 1'
#
loop_
_entity.id
_entity.type
_entity.pdbx_description
1 polymer ?
#
loop_
_entity_poly.entity_id
_entity_poly.type
_entity_poly.pdbx_seq_one_letter_code
_entity_poly.pdbx_strand_id
1 'polypeptide(L)'
;MKDLSLVSRSSSAEWLMVLLCVLLAGAVWAKSPVVVKQIRLWTGSVEAQLFIDLSDAAKWKVFSLVEPHRVVIDIDQGQLEAALPTAIEGDWLRGMRSGHPTPGVLRLVVDLDRKAQIEPVLLPPVGVHGYRLLIALRAKSQDRSVPQVQAPNDYLVVIDAGHGGDDPGAIGARGTREKSVVLKIARRLARMVNLEPGMRALLTRSQDHYISLRARRTIASENDAMVFVSIHADAFDRASAKGTSVYALSRKGATSALASRLAKAENAADLAGGVSLKERSPDVAEVMLDMSLDQQIKQSRQLGAAVLAMLGRVGKRHSARVEQAGFAVLKAPQVPSILVESGYITNLEEESKLRSVLYREQIAGAILGGIKRYCRDQLDCPLPPERKIHVVQAGESLSLIGARYSISVNQLKGKNALTSDLIRVGQRLRLP
;
A
#
# COMPACT_ATOMS: atom_id res chain seq x y z
N MET A 1 -73.58 57.59 43.79
CA MET A 1 -74.09 57.18 42.48
C MET A 1 -72.94 56.55 41.67
N LYS A 2 -73.19 55.27 41.31
CA LYS A 2 -72.58 54.46 40.26
C LYS A 2 -71.07 54.19 40.42
N ASP A 3 -70.69 53.01 40.88
CA ASP A 3 -70.47 51.70 40.22
C ASP A 3 -69.60 51.77 39.00
N LEU A 4 -68.50 51.05 39.08
CA LEU A 4 -68.16 50.09 38.05
C LEU A 4 -66.98 49.18 38.49
N SER A 5 -67.34 47.95 38.82
CA SER A 5 -66.48 46.79 38.94
C SER A 5 -65.91 46.39 37.55
N LEU A 6 -64.63 46.20 37.45
CA LEU A 6 -64.00 45.47 36.32
C LEU A 6 -63.27 44.27 36.85
N VAL A 7 -64.00 43.15 36.82
CA VAL A 7 -63.41 41.82 36.99
C VAL A 7 -62.66 41.47 35.71
N SER A 8 -61.35 41.45 35.77
CA SER A 8 -60.49 40.91 34.70
C SER A 8 -60.56 39.37 34.75
N ARG A 9 -61.26 38.78 33.81
CA ARG A 9 -61.16 37.35 33.49
C ARG A 9 -59.82 37.11 32.82
N SER A 10 -58.80 36.69 33.54
CA SER A 10 -57.60 36.07 32.92
C SER A 10 -58.01 34.72 32.34
N SER A 11 -57.97 34.62 31.03
CA SER A 11 -58.41 33.42 30.32
C SER A 11 -57.45 32.26 30.54
N SER A 12 -58.00 31.16 31.03
CA SER A 12 -57.33 29.87 31.17
C SER A 12 -56.57 29.38 29.84
N ALA A 13 -56.96 30.03 28.73
CA ALA A 13 -56.31 29.79 27.40
C ALA A 13 -54.88 30.30 27.32
N GLU A 14 -54.55 31.42 28.03
CA GLU A 14 -53.11 31.93 27.99
C GLU A 14 -52.18 31.04 28.76
N TRP A 15 -52.61 30.50 29.90
CA TRP A 15 -51.80 29.55 30.66
C TRP A 15 -51.63 28.21 29.96
N LEU A 16 -52.64 27.73 29.19
CA LEU A 16 -52.50 26.53 28.38
C LEU A 16 -51.51 26.71 27.22
N MET A 17 -51.50 27.91 26.60
CA MET A 17 -50.60 28.24 25.52
C MET A 17 -49.12 28.35 25.99
N VAL A 18 -48.88 28.92 27.14
CA VAL A 18 -47.55 28.99 27.78
C VAL A 18 -47.07 27.58 28.17
N LEU A 19 -47.95 26.73 28.71
CA LEU A 19 -47.59 25.33 29.04
C LEU A 19 -47.30 24.50 27.81
N LEU A 20 -48.00 24.70 26.71
CA LEU A 20 -47.78 24.05 25.42
C LEU A 20 -46.47 24.51 24.77
N CYS A 21 -46.12 25.80 24.86
CA CYS A 21 -44.84 26.34 24.40
C CYS A 21 -43.64 25.82 25.23
N VAL A 22 -43.81 25.63 26.54
CA VAL A 22 -42.76 25.06 27.40
C VAL A 22 -42.54 23.56 27.12
N LEU A 23 -43.62 22.83 26.78
CA LEU A 23 -43.53 21.42 26.38
C LEU A 23 -42.90 21.23 24.99
N LEU A 24 -43.05 22.19 24.06
CA LEU A 24 -42.45 22.18 22.74
C LEU A 24 -40.98 22.66 22.73
N ALA A 25 -40.58 23.48 23.71
CA ALA A 25 -39.16 23.92 23.85
C ALA A 25 -38.24 22.84 24.43
N GLY A 26 -38.79 21.74 24.94
CA GLY A 26 -38.03 20.61 25.51
C GLY A 26 -37.66 19.48 24.52
N ALA A 27 -37.94 19.62 23.23
CA ALA A 27 -37.43 18.70 22.25
C ALA A 27 -35.93 18.95 22.04
N VAL A 28 -35.13 18.54 23.03
CA VAL A 28 -33.69 18.32 22.83
C VAL A 28 -33.60 17.38 21.63
N TRP A 29 -33.08 17.88 20.52
CA TRP A 29 -32.74 17.06 19.36
C TRP A 29 -31.66 16.06 19.83
N ALA A 30 -32.10 14.92 20.29
CA ALA A 30 -31.21 13.81 20.58
C ALA A 30 -30.54 13.45 19.25
N LYS A 31 -29.27 13.79 19.11
CA LYS A 31 -28.49 13.45 17.93
C LYS A 31 -28.55 11.93 17.79
N SER A 32 -29.00 11.45 16.63
CA SER A 32 -29.04 10.00 16.38
C SER A 32 -27.71 9.34 16.70
N PRO A 33 -27.70 8.15 17.32
CA PRO A 33 -26.46 7.48 17.65
C PRO A 33 -25.64 7.20 16.40
N VAL A 34 -24.33 7.31 16.53
CA VAL A 34 -23.40 6.97 15.46
C VAL A 34 -23.18 5.47 15.48
N VAL A 35 -23.62 4.78 14.44
CA VAL A 35 -23.50 3.34 14.33
C VAL A 35 -22.17 2.95 13.73
N VAL A 36 -21.42 2.08 14.40
CA VAL A 36 -20.26 1.39 13.88
C VAL A 36 -20.74 0.19 13.07
N LYS A 37 -20.75 0.33 11.73
CA LYS A 37 -21.31 -0.64 10.80
C LYS A 37 -20.34 -1.78 10.46
N GLN A 38 -19.05 -1.49 10.39
CA GLN A 38 -18.02 -2.48 10.07
C GLN A 38 -16.71 -2.09 10.75
N ILE A 39 -15.98 -3.10 11.21
CA ILE A 39 -14.62 -2.96 11.72
C ILE A 39 -13.73 -3.90 10.92
N ARG A 40 -12.67 -3.36 10.32
CA ARG A 40 -11.67 -4.11 9.58
C ARG A 40 -10.31 -3.82 10.19
N LEU A 41 -9.58 -4.85 10.56
CA LEU A 41 -8.23 -4.75 11.10
C LEU A 41 -7.28 -5.48 10.16
N TRP A 42 -6.31 -4.72 9.67
CA TRP A 42 -5.18 -5.27 8.97
C TRP A 42 -3.94 -5.18 9.85
N THR A 43 -3.07 -6.20 9.80
CA THR A 43 -1.87 -6.29 10.60
C THR A 43 -0.68 -6.71 9.77
N GLY A 44 0.41 -5.97 9.89
CA GLY A 44 1.74 -6.31 9.40
C GLY A 44 2.72 -6.51 10.55
N SER A 45 3.98 -6.77 10.24
CA SER A 45 5.04 -7.02 11.25
C SER A 45 5.32 -5.80 12.13
N VAL A 46 5.17 -4.59 11.61
CA VAL A 46 5.45 -3.32 12.32
C VAL A 46 4.31 -2.32 12.23
N GLU A 47 3.36 -2.49 11.33
CA GLU A 47 2.21 -1.61 11.13
C GLU A 47 0.90 -2.38 11.21
N ALA A 48 -0.15 -1.71 11.69
CA ALA A 48 -1.53 -2.17 11.60
C ALA A 48 -2.44 -1.01 11.23
N GLN A 49 -3.54 -1.31 10.57
CA GLN A 49 -4.55 -0.33 10.21
C GLN A 49 -5.92 -0.82 10.66
N LEU A 50 -6.59 -0.01 11.45
CA LEU A 50 -7.94 -0.26 11.91
C LEU A 50 -8.88 0.70 11.17
N PHE A 51 -9.80 0.14 10.41
CA PHE A 51 -10.87 0.87 9.72
C PHE A 51 -12.18 0.67 10.45
N ILE A 52 -12.82 1.74 10.88
CA ILE A 52 -14.10 1.75 11.57
C ILE A 52 -15.08 2.53 10.69
N ASP A 53 -16.00 1.82 10.01
CA ASP A 53 -17.00 2.42 9.16
C ASP A 53 -18.17 2.91 10.02
N LEU A 54 -18.52 4.20 9.89
CA LEU A 54 -19.50 4.92 10.71
C LEU A 54 -20.72 5.33 9.89
N SER A 55 -21.87 5.37 10.53
CA SER A 55 -23.12 5.86 9.90
C SER A 55 -23.10 7.37 9.63
N ASP A 56 -22.37 8.15 10.46
CA ASP A 56 -22.27 9.60 10.40
C ASP A 56 -20.92 10.08 10.97
N ALA A 57 -20.62 11.38 10.83
CA ALA A 57 -19.48 12.01 11.47
C ALA A 57 -19.59 11.92 13.01
N ALA A 58 -18.58 11.33 13.63
CA ALA A 58 -18.51 11.16 15.07
C ALA A 58 -17.52 12.14 15.71
N LYS A 59 -17.77 12.53 16.96
CA LYS A 59 -16.70 12.98 17.84
C LYS A 59 -16.01 11.75 18.41
N TRP A 60 -14.69 11.75 18.39
CA TRP A 60 -13.91 10.61 18.83
C TRP A 60 -12.65 11.07 19.59
N LYS A 61 -12.12 10.18 20.39
CA LYS A 61 -10.83 10.36 21.09
C LYS A 61 -10.05 9.07 20.98
N VAL A 62 -8.77 9.16 20.60
CA VAL A 62 -7.86 8.02 20.54
C VAL A 62 -6.65 8.31 21.41
N PHE A 63 -6.26 7.34 22.25
CA PHE A 63 -5.11 7.45 23.14
C PHE A 63 -4.51 6.08 23.45
N SER A 64 -3.25 6.05 23.87
CA SER A 64 -2.57 4.84 24.32
C SER A 64 -2.54 4.74 25.84
N LEU A 65 -2.60 3.50 26.34
CA LEU A 65 -2.30 3.13 27.71
C LEU A 65 -1.08 2.22 27.72
N VAL A 66 -0.32 2.29 28.82
CA VAL A 66 0.83 1.40 29.09
C VAL A 66 0.48 0.47 30.25
N GLU A 67 1.10 -0.72 30.26
CA GLU A 67 0.96 -1.71 31.35
C GLU A 67 -0.47 -2.21 31.60
N PRO A 68 -1.01 -3.07 30.73
CA PRO A 68 -0.48 -3.51 29.43
C PRO A 68 -0.70 -2.48 28.33
N HIS A 69 0.09 -2.57 27.25
CA HIS A 69 -0.04 -1.66 26.11
C HIS A 69 -1.38 -1.83 25.42
N ARG A 70 -2.10 -0.73 25.22
CA ARG A 70 -3.43 -0.69 24.60
C ARG A 70 -3.63 0.58 23.82
N VAL A 71 -4.41 0.49 22.75
CA VAL A 71 -4.99 1.66 22.07
C VAL A 71 -6.46 1.69 22.40
N VAL A 72 -6.92 2.82 22.89
CA VAL A 72 -8.31 3.05 23.29
C VAL A 72 -8.93 4.07 22.32
N ILE A 73 -10.09 3.72 21.80
CA ILE A 73 -10.85 4.55 20.87
C ILE A 73 -12.23 4.77 21.50
N ASP A 74 -12.53 6.01 21.86
CA ASP A 74 -13.84 6.43 22.37
C ASP A 74 -14.60 7.13 21.23
N ILE A 75 -15.83 6.73 21.01
CA ILE A 75 -16.75 7.29 19.99
C ILE A 75 -17.98 7.79 20.73
N ASP A 76 -18.19 9.11 20.70
CA ASP A 76 -19.34 9.76 21.34
C ASP A 76 -20.64 9.33 20.63
N GLN A 77 -21.66 8.99 21.42
CA GLN A 77 -22.97 8.48 20.96
C GLN A 77 -22.82 7.24 20.07
N GLY A 78 -21.71 6.46 20.25
CA GLY A 78 -21.42 5.30 19.44
C GLY A 78 -22.27 4.09 19.81
N GLN A 79 -22.75 3.36 18.81
CA GLN A 79 -23.37 2.02 18.92
C GLN A 79 -22.62 1.03 18.05
N LEU A 80 -22.37 -0.15 18.58
CA LEU A 80 -21.65 -1.21 17.87
C LEU A 80 -22.64 -2.21 17.27
N GLU A 81 -22.74 -2.23 15.95
CA GLU A 81 -23.41 -3.28 15.18
C GLU A 81 -22.42 -4.27 14.55
N ALA A 82 -21.20 -3.81 14.33
CA ALA A 82 -20.16 -4.61 13.72
C ALA A 82 -19.68 -5.73 14.65
N ALA A 83 -19.39 -6.90 14.08
CA ALA A 83 -18.61 -7.93 14.77
C ALA A 83 -17.16 -7.44 14.97
N LEU A 84 -16.60 -7.72 16.13
CA LEU A 84 -15.17 -7.47 16.37
C LEU A 84 -14.32 -8.52 15.63
N PRO A 85 -13.15 -8.12 15.09
CA PRO A 85 -12.21 -9.08 14.51
C PRO A 85 -11.79 -10.14 15.53
N THR A 86 -12.07 -11.41 15.26
CA THR A 86 -11.76 -12.55 16.15
C THR A 86 -10.40 -13.17 15.84
N ALA A 87 -9.98 -13.13 14.57
CA ALA A 87 -8.67 -13.59 14.14
C ALA A 87 -7.79 -12.39 13.86
N ILE A 88 -6.83 -12.11 14.73
CA ILE A 88 -5.83 -11.08 14.57
C ILE A 88 -4.53 -11.74 14.15
N GLU A 89 -4.20 -11.63 12.86
CA GLU A 89 -2.92 -12.09 12.34
C GLU A 89 -1.85 -11.03 12.65
N GLY A 90 -0.76 -11.40 13.29
CA GLY A 90 0.37 -10.52 13.58
C GLY A 90 1.01 -10.77 14.93
N ASP A 91 2.30 -10.39 15.06
CA ASP A 91 3.12 -10.74 16.21
C ASP A 91 2.89 -9.83 17.43
N TRP A 92 2.20 -8.71 17.28
CA TRP A 92 2.17 -7.65 18.29
C TRP A 92 0.78 -7.11 18.67
N LEU A 93 -0.27 -7.49 17.95
CA LEU A 93 -1.65 -7.26 18.36
C LEU A 93 -2.19 -8.53 19.04
N ARG A 94 -2.85 -8.36 20.19
CA ARG A 94 -3.30 -9.48 21.03
C ARG A 94 -4.80 -9.71 20.96
N GLY A 95 -5.57 -8.65 20.73
CA GLY A 95 -7.02 -8.77 20.71
C GLY A 95 -7.70 -7.43 20.52
N MET A 96 -9.01 -7.49 20.27
CA MET A 96 -9.87 -6.31 20.24
C MET A 96 -11.12 -6.59 21.08
N ARG A 97 -11.55 -5.60 21.86
CA ARG A 97 -12.75 -5.67 22.70
C ARG A 97 -13.47 -4.34 22.71
N SER A 98 -14.74 -4.36 23.08
CA SER A 98 -15.58 -3.16 23.18
C SER A 98 -16.22 -3.06 24.57
N GLY A 99 -16.70 -1.87 24.90
CA GLY A 99 -17.45 -1.59 26.12
C GLY A 99 -18.00 -0.17 26.14
N HIS A 100 -18.70 0.18 27.22
CA HIS A 100 -19.28 1.51 27.42
C HIS A 100 -18.77 2.06 28.74
N PRO A 101 -17.69 2.88 28.73
CA PRO A 101 -17.12 3.41 29.98
C PRO A 101 -18.05 4.40 30.68
N THR A 102 -18.87 5.11 29.91
CA THR A 102 -19.91 6.03 30.38
C THR A 102 -21.11 5.96 29.45
N PRO A 103 -22.33 6.31 29.92
CA PRO A 103 -23.49 6.38 29.04
C PRO A 103 -23.21 7.23 27.79
N GLY A 104 -23.55 6.72 26.61
CA GLY A 104 -23.38 7.41 25.34
C GLY A 104 -21.96 7.36 24.75
N VAL A 105 -21.00 6.65 25.34
CA VAL A 105 -19.65 6.46 24.77
C VAL A 105 -19.42 5.00 24.44
N LEU A 106 -19.20 4.69 23.19
CA LEU A 106 -18.68 3.39 22.76
C LEU A 106 -17.15 3.42 22.86
N ARG A 107 -16.58 2.49 23.59
CA ARG A 107 -15.14 2.29 23.67
C ARG A 107 -14.74 1.03 22.96
N LEU A 108 -13.78 1.17 22.03
CA LEU A 108 -13.06 0.06 21.42
C LEU A 108 -11.64 0.05 21.97
N VAL A 109 -11.13 -1.14 22.28
CA VAL A 109 -9.77 -1.32 22.80
C VAL A 109 -9.04 -2.33 21.97
N VAL A 110 -7.86 -1.95 21.48
CA VAL A 110 -6.92 -2.86 20.81
C VAL A 110 -5.79 -3.15 21.81
N ASP A 111 -5.65 -4.41 22.19
CA ASP A 111 -4.62 -4.88 23.11
C ASP A 111 -3.33 -5.17 22.33
N LEU A 112 -2.20 -4.65 22.81
CA LEU A 112 -0.90 -4.72 22.15
C LEU A 112 0.13 -5.39 23.08
N ASP A 113 1.18 -6.00 22.50
CA ASP A 113 2.31 -6.50 23.28
C ASP A 113 3.44 -5.47 23.43
N ARG A 114 3.38 -4.38 22.69
CA ARG A 114 4.38 -3.30 22.70
C ARG A 114 3.76 -1.94 22.41
N LYS A 115 4.51 -0.87 22.71
CA LYS A 115 4.09 0.51 22.45
C LYS A 115 3.97 0.75 20.94
N ALA A 116 2.88 1.43 20.53
CA ALA A 116 2.68 1.88 19.16
C ALA A 116 2.53 3.40 19.08
N GLN A 117 2.98 3.99 18.00
CA GLN A 117 2.53 5.31 17.56
C GLN A 117 1.13 5.18 16.97
N ILE A 118 0.29 6.20 17.17
CA ILE A 118 -1.11 6.20 16.77
C ILE A 118 -1.34 7.41 15.87
N GLU A 119 -1.83 7.18 14.66
CA GLU A 119 -2.22 8.24 13.72
C GLU A 119 -3.71 8.04 13.35
N PRO A 120 -4.64 8.70 14.06
CA PRO A 120 -6.07 8.61 13.77
C PRO A 120 -6.52 9.67 12.77
N VAL A 121 -7.37 9.30 11.81
CA VAL A 121 -7.95 10.20 10.80
C VAL A 121 -9.42 9.86 10.58
N LEU A 122 -10.31 10.86 10.65
CA LEU A 122 -11.71 10.70 10.24
C LEU A 122 -11.86 11.07 8.76
N LEU A 123 -12.22 10.10 7.95
CA LEU A 123 -12.42 10.25 6.51
C LEU A 123 -13.87 10.59 6.22
N PRO A 124 -14.16 11.62 5.39
CA PRO A 124 -15.50 11.93 4.93
C PRO A 124 -15.99 10.85 3.94
N PRO A 125 -17.31 10.79 3.65
CA PRO A 125 -17.85 9.89 2.66
C PRO A 125 -17.22 10.09 1.29
N VAL A 126 -16.81 8.98 0.65
CA VAL A 126 -16.26 8.97 -0.71
C VAL A 126 -16.79 7.76 -1.48
N GLY A 127 -17.43 7.98 -2.62
CA GLY A 127 -18.01 6.93 -3.45
C GLY A 127 -19.08 6.13 -2.70
N VAL A 128 -18.88 4.83 -2.56
CA VAL A 128 -19.79 3.90 -1.88
C VAL A 128 -19.55 3.82 -0.36
N HIS A 129 -18.52 4.47 0.15
CA HIS A 129 -18.13 4.44 1.55
C HIS A 129 -18.70 5.65 2.30
N GLY A 130 -19.28 5.42 3.49
CA GLY A 130 -19.69 6.45 4.45
C GLY A 130 -18.49 7.06 5.20
N TYR A 131 -18.77 7.68 6.34
CA TYR A 131 -17.72 8.14 7.25
C TYR A 131 -16.89 6.96 7.75
N ARG A 132 -15.58 7.16 7.87
CA ARG A 132 -14.66 6.12 8.30
C ARG A 132 -13.60 6.69 9.22
N LEU A 133 -13.45 6.12 10.41
CA LEU A 133 -12.32 6.41 11.29
C LEU A 133 -11.20 5.40 10.98
N LEU A 134 -10.11 5.89 10.40
CA LEU A 134 -8.89 5.14 10.16
C LEU A 134 -7.93 5.41 11.32
N ILE A 135 -7.37 4.35 11.89
CA ILE A 135 -6.33 4.43 12.90
C ILE A 135 -5.14 3.62 12.41
N ALA A 136 -4.09 4.31 12.01
CA ALA A 136 -2.82 3.67 11.72
C ALA A 136 -2.03 3.51 13.02
N LEU A 137 -1.54 2.29 13.24
CA LEU A 137 -0.74 1.92 14.40
C LEU A 137 0.63 1.50 13.90
N ARG A 138 1.69 2.10 14.45
CA ARG A 138 3.06 1.69 14.16
C ARG A 138 3.73 1.25 15.43
N ALA A 139 4.10 -0.04 15.49
CA ALA A 139 4.87 -0.58 16.60
C ALA A 139 6.23 0.13 16.67
N LYS A 140 6.60 0.69 17.83
CA LYS A 140 8.02 1.03 18.04
C LYS A 140 8.80 -0.28 18.02
N SER A 141 9.79 -0.36 17.13
CA SER A 141 10.74 -1.47 17.16
C SER A 141 11.31 -1.55 18.57
N GLN A 142 10.98 -2.62 19.31
CA GLN A 142 11.87 -3.03 20.37
C GLN A 142 13.13 -3.52 19.67
N ASP A 143 14.29 -3.21 20.24
CA ASP A 143 15.54 -3.89 19.98
C ASP A 143 15.41 -5.40 20.34
N ARG A 144 14.50 -6.07 19.66
CA ARG A 144 14.58 -7.49 19.46
C ARG A 144 15.24 -7.64 18.11
N SER A 145 16.54 -7.72 18.12
CA SER A 145 17.24 -8.60 17.21
C SER A 145 16.47 -9.94 17.23
N VAL A 146 15.45 -10.09 16.38
CA VAL A 146 15.17 -11.41 15.84
C VAL A 146 16.54 -11.83 15.32
N PRO A 147 17.08 -12.99 15.71
CA PRO A 147 18.26 -13.50 15.04
C PRO A 147 17.82 -13.91 13.63
N GLN A 148 17.57 -12.92 12.75
CA GLN A 148 17.92 -13.07 11.38
C GLN A 148 19.41 -13.27 11.43
N VAL A 149 19.86 -14.45 11.04
CA VAL A 149 21.22 -14.64 10.59
C VAL A 149 21.35 -13.66 9.42
N GLN A 150 21.61 -12.39 9.74
CA GLN A 150 22.01 -11.37 8.80
C GLN A 150 23.41 -11.82 8.39
N ALA A 151 23.49 -12.37 7.20
CA ALA A 151 24.76 -12.28 6.52
C ALA A 151 25.12 -10.78 6.50
N PRO A 152 26.30 -10.36 6.97
CA PRO A 152 26.60 -8.97 7.31
C PRO A 152 26.53 -7.96 6.17
N ASN A 153 26.12 -8.33 4.96
CA ASN A 153 26.13 -7.50 3.75
C ASN A 153 24.99 -7.79 2.77
N ASP A 154 23.79 -8.16 3.19
CA ASP A 154 22.69 -8.37 2.25
C ASP A 154 22.11 -7.03 1.77
N TYR A 155 22.12 -6.79 0.47
CA TYR A 155 21.50 -5.63 -0.17
C TYR A 155 19.97 -5.76 -0.13
N LEU A 156 19.33 -4.86 0.60
CA LEU A 156 17.87 -4.88 0.72
C LEU A 156 17.19 -4.23 -0.48
N VAL A 157 16.31 -4.99 -1.13
CA VAL A 157 15.41 -4.52 -2.18
C VAL A 157 14.00 -4.41 -1.59
N VAL A 158 13.47 -3.20 -1.45
CA VAL A 158 12.07 -3.00 -1.06
C VAL A 158 11.22 -3.01 -2.33
N ILE A 159 10.25 -3.92 -2.34
CA ILE A 159 9.35 -4.17 -3.47
C ILE A 159 7.94 -3.77 -3.05
N ASP A 160 7.42 -2.78 -3.72
CA ASP A 160 6.08 -2.27 -3.50
C ASP A 160 5.11 -2.83 -4.54
N ALA A 161 4.04 -3.44 -4.07
CA ALA A 161 2.92 -3.80 -4.92
C ALA A 161 1.87 -2.67 -4.85
N GLY A 162 1.69 -1.91 -5.90
CA GLY A 162 0.75 -0.81 -5.96
C GLY A 162 -0.67 -1.21 -5.53
N HIS A 163 -1.47 -0.25 -5.09
CA HIS A 163 -2.87 -0.46 -4.68
C HIS A 163 -3.05 -1.48 -3.54
N GLY A 164 -4.26 -2.02 -3.37
CA GLY A 164 -4.58 -3.05 -2.37
C GLY A 164 -5.81 -2.72 -1.53
N GLY A 165 -6.40 -3.72 -0.91
CA GLY A 165 -7.61 -3.55 -0.09
C GLY A 165 -8.76 -2.94 -0.88
N ASP A 166 -9.27 -1.79 -0.43
CA ASP A 166 -10.38 -1.06 -1.07
C ASP A 166 -9.97 -0.36 -2.38
N ASP A 167 -8.68 -0.13 -2.59
CA ASP A 167 -8.16 0.40 -3.85
C ASP A 167 -7.86 -0.75 -4.83
N PRO A 168 -8.70 -0.98 -5.84
CA PRO A 168 -8.49 -2.03 -6.81
C PRO A 168 -7.38 -1.73 -7.81
N GLY A 169 -6.95 -0.45 -7.93
CA GLY A 169 -6.21 0.06 -9.08
C GLY A 169 -7.06 0.03 -10.35
N ALA A 170 -6.42 0.00 -11.49
CA ALA A 170 -7.08 -0.15 -12.77
C ALA A 170 -7.76 -1.51 -12.92
N ILE A 171 -8.85 -1.55 -13.70
CA ILE A 171 -9.62 -2.76 -13.97
C ILE A 171 -9.62 -3.01 -15.48
N GLY A 172 -9.12 -4.16 -15.89
CA GLY A 172 -9.13 -4.60 -17.28
C GLY A 172 -10.52 -4.98 -17.76
N ALA A 173 -10.69 -5.05 -19.08
CA ALA A 173 -11.98 -5.35 -19.71
C ALA A 173 -12.58 -6.72 -19.32
N ARG A 174 -11.73 -7.67 -18.89
CA ARG A 174 -12.14 -8.99 -18.38
C ARG A 174 -12.28 -9.03 -16.86
N GLY A 175 -12.33 -7.87 -16.18
CA GLY A 175 -12.46 -7.75 -14.74
C GLY A 175 -11.16 -8.03 -13.96
N THR A 176 -10.01 -8.10 -14.63
CA THR A 176 -8.72 -8.28 -13.96
C THR A 176 -8.37 -7.01 -13.19
N ARG A 177 -8.16 -7.12 -11.88
CA ARG A 177 -7.80 -5.99 -11.01
C ARG A 177 -6.30 -5.85 -10.93
N GLU A 178 -5.80 -4.63 -11.09
CA GLU A 178 -4.39 -4.29 -11.02
C GLU A 178 -3.75 -4.77 -9.71
N LYS A 179 -4.34 -4.45 -8.55
CA LYS A 179 -3.84 -4.83 -7.23
C LYS A 179 -3.48 -6.32 -7.12
N SER A 180 -4.24 -7.18 -7.81
CA SER A 180 -4.02 -8.63 -7.79
C SER A 180 -2.87 -9.07 -8.70
N VAL A 181 -2.71 -8.39 -9.84
CA VAL A 181 -1.62 -8.65 -10.78
C VAL A 181 -0.28 -8.23 -10.21
N VAL A 182 -0.20 -6.99 -9.73
CA VAL A 182 1.04 -6.41 -9.21
C VAL A 182 1.53 -7.13 -7.96
N LEU A 183 0.61 -7.57 -7.08
CA LEU A 183 0.97 -8.41 -5.93
C LEU A 183 1.58 -9.75 -6.35
N LYS A 184 1.06 -10.37 -7.42
CA LYS A 184 1.63 -11.61 -7.96
C LYS A 184 3.02 -11.40 -8.54
N ILE A 185 3.28 -10.28 -9.23
CA ILE A 185 4.61 -9.92 -9.75
C ILE A 185 5.57 -9.63 -8.59
N ALA A 186 5.15 -8.82 -7.62
CA ALA A 186 5.95 -8.45 -6.46
C ALA A 186 6.41 -9.67 -5.64
N ARG A 187 5.50 -10.62 -5.36
CA ARG A 187 5.83 -11.88 -4.67
C ARG A 187 6.82 -12.75 -5.47
N ARG A 188 6.73 -12.73 -6.80
CA ARG A 188 7.69 -13.45 -7.66
C ARG A 188 9.06 -12.80 -7.61
N LEU A 189 9.11 -11.48 -7.75
CA LEU A 189 10.35 -10.72 -7.65
C LEU A 189 11.01 -10.92 -6.27
N ALA A 190 10.24 -10.85 -5.19
CA ALA A 190 10.76 -11.06 -3.84
C ALA A 190 11.40 -12.46 -3.67
N ARG A 191 10.74 -13.51 -4.19
CA ARG A 191 11.34 -14.85 -4.18
C ARG A 191 12.63 -14.93 -4.98
N MET A 192 12.69 -14.30 -6.15
CA MET A 192 13.89 -14.28 -6.99
C MET A 192 15.03 -13.54 -6.30
N VAL A 193 14.75 -12.36 -5.71
CA VAL A 193 15.73 -11.57 -4.94
C VAL A 193 16.30 -12.41 -3.78
N ASN A 194 15.44 -13.06 -2.99
CA ASN A 194 15.87 -13.88 -1.85
C ASN A 194 16.65 -15.14 -2.25
N LEU A 195 16.59 -15.54 -3.51
CA LEU A 195 17.44 -16.62 -4.05
C LEU A 195 18.81 -16.12 -4.51
N GLU A 196 19.00 -14.81 -4.66
CA GLU A 196 20.30 -14.24 -5.05
C GLU A 196 21.17 -14.06 -3.81
N PRO A 197 22.40 -14.63 -3.80
CA PRO A 197 23.33 -14.41 -2.69
C PRO A 197 23.66 -12.94 -2.49
N GLY A 198 23.68 -12.49 -1.25
CA GLY A 198 23.96 -11.10 -0.90
C GLY A 198 22.77 -10.13 -1.17
N MET A 199 21.58 -10.65 -1.46
CA MET A 199 20.39 -9.83 -1.65
C MET A 199 19.23 -10.32 -0.79
N ARG A 200 18.39 -9.39 -0.32
CA ARG A 200 17.21 -9.65 0.49
C ARG A 200 16.05 -8.79 0.00
N ALA A 201 14.85 -9.35 -0.05
CA ALA A 201 13.63 -8.63 -0.42
C ALA A 201 12.78 -8.32 0.81
N LEU A 202 12.17 -7.13 0.83
CA LEU A 202 11.09 -6.75 1.72
C LEU A 202 9.91 -6.29 0.88
N LEU A 203 8.75 -6.92 1.04
CA LEU A 203 7.50 -6.50 0.42
C LEU A 203 6.82 -5.44 1.28
N THR A 204 6.33 -4.36 0.68
CA THR A 204 5.49 -3.39 1.40
C THR A 204 4.19 -4.05 1.86
N ARG A 205 3.59 -4.89 1.01
CA ARG A 205 2.47 -5.74 1.36
C ARG A 205 2.64 -7.15 0.79
N SER A 206 2.33 -8.14 1.61
CA SER A 206 2.33 -9.54 1.20
C SER A 206 0.93 -10.10 0.93
N GLN A 207 -0.12 -9.34 1.27
CA GLN A 207 -1.53 -9.71 1.11
C GLN A 207 -2.34 -8.59 0.45
N ASP A 208 -3.66 -8.80 0.24
CA ASP A 208 -4.55 -7.81 -0.36
C ASP A 208 -5.09 -6.86 0.71
N HIS A 209 -4.29 -5.86 1.07
CA HIS A 209 -4.66 -4.74 1.93
C HIS A 209 -4.06 -3.45 1.37
N TYR A 210 -4.64 -2.33 1.75
CA TYR A 210 -4.14 -1.01 1.35
C TYR A 210 -3.01 -0.55 2.27
N ILE A 211 -2.00 0.06 1.68
CA ILE A 211 -0.92 0.78 2.39
C ILE A 211 -0.84 2.18 1.79
N SER A 212 -0.82 3.22 2.64
CA SER A 212 -0.71 4.59 2.18
C SER A 212 0.62 4.85 1.46
N LEU A 213 0.63 5.80 0.52
CA LEU A 213 1.84 6.17 -0.23
C LEU A 213 2.98 6.60 0.70
N ARG A 214 2.65 7.26 1.82
CA ARG A 214 3.62 7.62 2.86
C ARG A 214 4.23 6.38 3.50
N ALA A 215 3.41 5.42 3.93
CA ALA A 215 3.90 4.21 4.60
C ALA A 215 4.79 3.36 3.68
N ARG A 216 4.45 3.26 2.37
CA ARG A 216 5.28 2.52 1.38
C ARG A 216 6.70 3.06 1.33
N ARG A 217 6.86 4.39 1.18
CA ARG A 217 8.19 5.03 1.14
C ARG A 217 8.92 5.01 2.48
N THR A 218 8.17 5.11 3.60
CA THR A 218 8.73 5.03 4.94
C THR A 218 9.35 3.65 5.20
N ILE A 219 8.69 2.55 4.77
CA ILE A 219 9.26 1.20 4.83
C ILE A 219 10.63 1.13 4.12
N ALA A 220 10.77 1.79 2.97
CA ALA A 220 12.05 1.81 2.27
C ALA A 220 13.12 2.59 3.04
N SER A 221 12.78 3.78 3.55
CA SER A 221 13.74 4.65 4.23
C SER A 221 14.16 4.13 5.61
N GLU A 222 13.21 3.57 6.40
CA GLU A 222 13.49 3.08 7.75
C GLU A 222 14.24 1.74 7.78
N ASN A 223 14.31 1.04 6.65
CA ASN A 223 15.04 -0.22 6.52
C ASN A 223 16.34 -0.08 5.71
N ASP A 224 16.81 1.13 5.44
CA ASP A 224 18.03 1.40 4.68
C ASP A 224 18.07 0.63 3.36
N ALA A 225 16.95 0.68 2.60
CA ALA A 225 16.83 -0.04 1.36
C ALA A 225 17.87 0.42 0.34
N MET A 226 18.54 -0.53 -0.30
CA MET A 226 19.42 -0.25 -1.44
C MET A 226 18.64 0.38 -2.60
N VAL A 227 17.44 -0.16 -2.88
CA VAL A 227 16.51 0.34 -3.89
C VAL A 227 15.06 0.09 -3.49
N PHE A 228 14.17 0.94 -4.01
CA PHE A 228 12.72 0.80 -3.91
C PHE A 228 12.11 0.65 -5.31
N VAL A 229 11.28 -0.37 -5.51
CA VAL A 229 10.62 -0.65 -6.78
C VAL A 229 9.12 -0.79 -6.57
N SER A 230 8.34 0.18 -7.02
CA SER A 230 6.89 0.11 -7.06
C SER A 230 6.42 -0.50 -8.38
N ILE A 231 5.54 -1.49 -8.31
CA ILE A 231 5.07 -2.28 -9.46
C ILE A 231 3.60 -1.94 -9.71
N HIS A 232 3.29 -1.53 -10.94
CA HIS A 232 1.99 -1.11 -11.42
C HIS A 232 1.61 -1.78 -12.75
N ALA A 233 0.34 -1.67 -13.15
CA ALA A 233 -0.21 -2.14 -14.43
C ALA A 233 -1.46 -1.32 -14.79
N ASP A 234 -1.29 -0.02 -14.93
CA ASP A 234 -2.32 1.00 -14.92
C ASP A 234 -3.24 0.99 -16.16
N ALA A 235 -4.28 1.82 -16.10
CA ALA A 235 -5.16 2.09 -17.20
C ALA A 235 -4.58 3.12 -18.17
N PHE A 236 -4.92 2.99 -19.45
CA PHE A 236 -4.68 4.02 -20.44
C PHE A 236 -5.95 4.31 -21.23
N ASP A 237 -6.22 5.59 -21.54
CA ASP A 237 -7.46 6.01 -22.25
C ASP A 237 -7.57 5.42 -23.64
N ARG A 238 -6.43 5.13 -24.28
CA ARG A 238 -6.40 4.49 -25.58
C ARG A 238 -6.14 3.00 -25.41
N ALA A 239 -7.10 2.17 -25.76
CA ALA A 239 -6.96 0.71 -25.72
C ALA A 239 -5.79 0.18 -26.59
N SER A 240 -5.21 1.00 -27.46
CA SER A 240 -4.01 0.68 -28.25
C SER A 240 -2.70 0.83 -27.49
N ALA A 241 -2.69 1.47 -26.32
CA ALA A 241 -1.48 1.59 -25.51
C ALA A 241 -1.03 0.22 -25.02
N LYS A 242 0.26 -0.08 -25.20
CA LYS A 242 0.85 -1.35 -24.81
C LYS A 242 2.35 -1.24 -24.57
N GLY A 243 2.85 -2.17 -23.80
CA GLY A 243 4.26 -2.27 -23.44
C GLY A 243 4.57 -1.73 -22.05
N THR A 244 5.80 -1.97 -21.62
CA THR A 244 6.30 -1.58 -20.30
C THR A 244 6.87 -0.17 -20.27
N SER A 245 6.80 0.50 -19.12
CA SER A 245 7.43 1.80 -18.86
C SER A 245 8.11 1.81 -17.51
N VAL A 246 9.08 2.71 -17.33
CA VAL A 246 9.72 2.95 -16.03
C VAL A 246 9.71 4.46 -15.75
N TYR A 247 9.33 4.80 -14.54
CA TYR A 247 9.21 6.17 -14.06
C TYR A 247 10.13 6.41 -12.88
N ALA A 248 10.68 7.62 -12.81
CA ALA A 248 11.42 8.14 -11.67
C ALA A 248 10.81 9.46 -11.18
N LEU A 249 11.17 9.89 -9.99
CA LEU A 249 10.72 11.14 -9.43
C LEU A 249 11.23 12.34 -10.25
N SER A 250 10.40 13.38 -10.38
CA SER A 250 10.79 14.71 -10.82
C SER A 250 10.22 15.80 -9.91
N ARG A 251 11.03 16.80 -9.62
CA ARG A 251 10.62 18.04 -8.93
C ARG A 251 10.28 19.17 -9.91
N LYS A 252 10.78 19.09 -11.15
CA LYS A 252 10.68 20.15 -12.17
C LYS A 252 9.51 19.93 -13.16
N GLY A 253 8.53 19.09 -12.80
CA GLY A 253 7.42 18.75 -13.68
C GLY A 253 7.59 17.38 -14.35
N ALA A 254 6.63 17.00 -15.21
CA ALA A 254 6.61 15.71 -15.88
C ALA A 254 7.31 15.79 -17.25
N THR A 255 7.96 14.69 -17.65
CA THR A 255 8.64 14.58 -18.95
C THR A 255 7.66 14.37 -20.11
N SER A 256 6.43 13.97 -19.82
CA SER A 256 5.36 13.79 -20.79
C SER A 256 3.98 14.03 -20.17
N ALA A 257 2.97 14.31 -21.01
CA ALA A 257 1.59 14.45 -20.56
C ALA A 257 1.08 13.15 -19.92
N LEU A 258 1.51 12.00 -20.44
CA LEU A 258 1.20 10.70 -19.84
C LEU A 258 1.79 10.57 -18.43
N ALA A 259 3.09 10.85 -18.26
CA ALA A 259 3.73 10.78 -16.96
C ALA A 259 3.06 11.73 -15.94
N SER A 260 2.62 12.92 -16.38
CA SER A 260 1.88 13.87 -15.53
C SER A 260 0.54 13.30 -15.07
N ARG A 261 -0.20 12.70 -16.00
CA ARG A 261 -1.52 12.11 -15.71
C ARG A 261 -1.40 10.90 -14.80
N LEU A 262 -0.48 10.00 -15.11
CA LEU A 262 -0.21 8.82 -14.29
C LEU A 262 0.16 9.22 -12.86
N ALA A 263 1.08 10.17 -12.69
CA ALA A 263 1.44 10.64 -11.35
C ALA A 263 0.26 11.27 -10.59
N LYS A 264 -0.67 11.93 -11.27
CA LYS A 264 -1.89 12.47 -10.64
C LYS A 264 -2.82 11.35 -10.19
N ALA A 265 -3.02 10.31 -11.03
CA ALA A 265 -3.85 9.16 -10.72
C ALA A 265 -3.26 8.39 -9.51
N GLU A 266 -1.98 8.06 -9.56
CA GLU A 266 -1.30 7.34 -8.50
C GLU A 266 -1.24 8.12 -7.18
N ASN A 267 -1.05 9.43 -7.23
CA ASN A 267 -1.07 10.29 -6.04
C ASN A 267 -2.48 10.39 -5.42
N ALA A 268 -3.53 10.09 -6.15
CA ALA A 268 -4.90 10.02 -5.65
C ALA A 268 -5.26 8.66 -5.03
N ALA A 269 -4.39 7.67 -5.10
CA ALA A 269 -4.61 6.33 -4.54
C ALA A 269 -4.89 6.36 -3.02
N ASP A 270 -4.28 7.28 -2.28
CA ASP A 270 -4.58 7.47 -0.85
C ASP A 270 -6.06 7.80 -0.60
N LEU A 271 -6.72 8.53 -1.51
CA LEU A 271 -8.16 8.81 -1.41
C LEU A 271 -8.98 7.54 -1.67
N ALA A 272 -8.62 6.75 -2.67
CA ALA A 272 -9.28 5.47 -2.97
C ALA A 272 -9.08 4.44 -1.85
N GLY A 273 -7.88 4.44 -1.24
CA GLY A 273 -7.56 3.65 -0.05
C GLY A 273 -8.11 4.21 1.26
N GLY A 274 -8.80 5.37 1.22
CA GLY A 274 -9.46 5.98 2.37
C GLY A 274 -8.55 6.86 3.24
N VAL A 275 -7.45 7.39 2.71
CA VAL A 275 -6.53 8.30 3.43
C VAL A 275 -6.80 9.77 3.05
N SER A 276 -6.90 10.67 4.05
CA SER A 276 -7.12 12.10 3.80
C SER A 276 -5.82 12.85 3.45
N LEU A 277 -5.88 13.71 2.42
CA LEU A 277 -4.76 14.55 2.00
C LEU A 277 -4.58 15.83 2.85
N LYS A 278 -5.44 16.09 3.86
CA LYS A 278 -5.46 17.37 4.58
C LYS A 278 -4.39 17.55 5.66
N GLU A 279 -3.64 16.51 6.01
CA GLU A 279 -2.57 16.61 7.02
C GLU A 279 -1.18 16.71 6.37
N ARG A 280 -0.91 17.81 5.68
CA ARG A 280 0.44 18.24 5.39
C ARG A 280 0.84 19.34 6.36
N SER A 281 1.43 18.98 7.49
CA SER A 281 2.28 19.91 8.23
C SER A 281 3.53 20.15 7.38
N PRO A 282 3.91 21.40 7.08
CA PRO A 282 5.21 21.67 6.48
C PRO A 282 6.27 21.39 7.55
N ASP A 283 6.97 20.27 7.39
CA ASP A 283 8.08 19.94 8.28
C ASP A 283 9.30 20.82 7.92
N VAL A 284 9.89 21.47 8.93
CA VAL A 284 11.13 22.24 8.82
C VAL A 284 12.34 21.40 8.32
N ALA A 285 12.20 20.06 8.33
CA ALA A 285 13.11 19.12 7.71
C ALA A 285 13.17 19.18 6.17
N GLU A 286 12.27 19.92 5.52
CA GLU A 286 12.12 19.94 4.04
C GLU A 286 13.32 20.58 3.33
N VAL A 287 14.05 21.50 3.98
CA VAL A 287 15.19 22.22 3.37
C VAL A 287 16.46 21.35 3.32
N MET A 288 16.75 20.53 4.31
CA MET A 288 17.86 19.56 4.25
C MET A 288 17.57 18.36 3.33
N LEU A 289 16.30 18.11 3.06
CA LEU A 289 15.80 17.06 2.14
C LEU A 289 16.15 17.36 0.68
N ASP A 290 16.37 18.60 0.32
CA ASP A 290 16.47 19.08 -1.06
C ASP A 290 17.72 18.56 -1.80
N MET A 291 18.88 18.61 -1.17
CA MET A 291 20.15 18.11 -1.78
C MET A 291 20.19 16.57 -1.85
N SER A 292 19.59 15.90 -0.87
CA SER A 292 19.46 14.46 -0.82
C SER A 292 18.54 13.92 -1.93
N LEU A 293 17.49 14.66 -2.29
CA LEU A 293 16.56 14.27 -3.35
C LEU A 293 17.16 14.35 -4.75
N ASP A 294 18.05 15.32 -5.04
CA ASP A 294 18.68 15.43 -6.36
C ASP A 294 19.60 14.23 -6.65
N GLN A 295 20.38 13.79 -5.65
CA GLN A 295 21.19 12.58 -5.75
C GLN A 295 20.30 11.33 -5.91
N GLN A 296 19.24 11.22 -5.12
CA GLN A 296 18.26 10.15 -5.19
C GLN A 296 17.60 10.08 -6.59
N ILE A 297 17.20 11.21 -7.17
CA ILE A 297 16.62 11.27 -8.51
C ILE A 297 17.62 10.82 -9.58
N LYS A 298 18.89 11.24 -9.47
CA LYS A 298 19.95 10.79 -10.39
C LYS A 298 20.13 9.27 -10.33
N GLN A 299 20.24 8.71 -9.14
CA GLN A 299 20.37 7.27 -8.91
C GLN A 299 19.12 6.50 -9.37
N SER A 300 17.93 7.03 -9.11
CA SER A 300 16.65 6.46 -9.59
C SER A 300 16.58 6.37 -11.11
N ARG A 301 17.07 7.38 -11.81
CA ARG A 301 17.14 7.35 -13.28
C ARG A 301 18.11 6.30 -13.80
N GLN A 302 19.25 6.09 -13.15
CA GLN A 302 20.22 5.05 -13.49
C GLN A 302 19.65 3.65 -13.25
N LEU A 303 19.01 3.43 -12.09
CA LEU A 303 18.27 2.20 -11.79
C LEU A 303 17.18 1.95 -12.83
N GLY A 304 16.36 2.99 -13.11
CA GLY A 304 15.29 2.92 -14.08
C GLY A 304 15.78 2.58 -15.49
N ALA A 305 16.89 3.14 -15.92
CA ALA A 305 17.49 2.84 -17.23
C ALA A 305 17.95 1.37 -17.31
N ALA A 306 18.56 0.86 -16.25
CA ALA A 306 18.99 -0.55 -16.18
C ALA A 306 17.78 -1.50 -16.24
N VAL A 307 16.70 -1.21 -15.48
CA VAL A 307 15.47 -2.01 -15.47
C VAL A 307 14.74 -1.91 -16.81
N LEU A 308 14.60 -0.72 -17.40
CA LEU A 308 13.96 -0.52 -18.70
C LEU A 308 14.67 -1.26 -19.84
N ALA A 309 16.02 -1.32 -19.79
CA ALA A 309 16.80 -2.08 -20.76
C ALA A 309 16.48 -3.58 -20.69
N MET A 310 16.35 -4.14 -19.49
CA MET A 310 16.00 -5.55 -19.30
C MET A 310 14.53 -5.84 -19.65
N LEU A 311 13.60 -4.97 -19.33
CA LEU A 311 12.19 -5.09 -19.73
C LEU A 311 12.03 -5.11 -21.26
N GLY A 312 12.89 -4.37 -21.98
CA GLY A 312 12.93 -4.38 -23.44
C GLY A 312 13.29 -5.75 -24.07
N ARG A 313 13.84 -6.68 -23.29
CA ARG A 313 14.10 -8.07 -23.73
C ARG A 313 12.86 -8.97 -23.54
N VAL A 314 11.95 -8.59 -22.68
CA VAL A 314 10.68 -9.32 -22.45
C VAL A 314 9.64 -9.00 -23.51
N GLY A 315 9.58 -7.73 -23.92
CA GLY A 315 8.57 -7.30 -24.86
C GLY A 315 8.71 -5.84 -25.27
N LYS A 316 7.64 -5.32 -25.89
CA LYS A 316 7.60 -3.93 -26.32
C LYS A 316 7.68 -3.01 -25.10
N ARG A 317 8.48 -1.96 -25.20
CA ARG A 317 8.46 -0.83 -24.28
C ARG A 317 7.49 0.22 -24.80
N HIS A 318 6.70 0.81 -23.91
CA HIS A 318 5.85 1.95 -24.22
C HIS A 318 6.69 3.22 -24.42
N SER A 319 7.67 3.43 -23.54
CA SER A 319 8.66 4.52 -23.63
C SER A 319 10.07 3.95 -23.84
N ALA A 320 10.86 4.60 -24.71
CA ALA A 320 12.24 4.23 -24.95
C ALA A 320 13.19 4.70 -23.86
N ARG A 321 12.74 5.62 -22.99
CA ARG A 321 13.50 6.24 -21.90
C ARG A 321 12.75 6.17 -20.59
N VAL A 322 13.46 6.38 -19.49
CA VAL A 322 12.86 6.58 -18.16
C VAL A 322 12.09 7.90 -18.17
N GLU A 323 10.80 7.82 -17.95
CA GLU A 323 9.94 9.00 -17.80
C GLU A 323 10.02 9.53 -16.36
N GLN A 324 9.63 10.78 -16.14
CA GLN A 324 9.69 11.41 -14.83
C GLN A 324 8.43 12.22 -14.54
N ALA A 325 7.94 12.17 -13.30
CA ALA A 325 6.88 13.03 -12.79
C ALA A 325 6.89 13.08 -11.26
N GLY A 326 5.96 13.83 -10.67
CA GLY A 326 5.87 14.05 -9.23
C GLY A 326 5.20 12.92 -8.47
N PHE A 327 5.65 11.67 -8.62
CA PHE A 327 5.10 10.51 -7.91
C PHE A 327 5.37 10.59 -6.40
N ALA A 328 4.31 10.63 -5.60
CA ALA A 328 4.41 10.72 -4.15
C ALA A 328 5.09 9.48 -3.53
N VAL A 329 4.82 8.29 -4.06
CA VAL A 329 5.38 7.02 -3.60
C VAL A 329 6.91 6.95 -3.77
N LEU A 330 7.47 7.68 -4.75
CA LEU A 330 8.91 7.69 -5.04
C LEU A 330 9.71 8.73 -4.22
N LYS A 331 9.08 9.44 -3.30
CA LYS A 331 9.74 10.43 -2.44
C LYS A 331 10.38 9.78 -1.20
N ALA A 332 11.05 8.65 -1.33
CA ALA A 332 11.83 8.04 -0.27
C ALA A 332 13.20 8.71 -0.19
N PRO A 333 13.53 9.47 0.87
CA PRO A 333 14.83 10.12 0.96
C PRO A 333 15.98 9.12 0.89
N GLN A 334 17.03 9.47 0.16
CA GLN A 334 18.26 8.68 0.02
C GLN A 334 18.11 7.29 -0.63
N VAL A 335 16.90 6.84 -0.93
CA VAL A 335 16.64 5.53 -1.54
C VAL A 335 16.35 5.68 -3.04
N PRO A 336 17.19 5.16 -3.95
CA PRO A 336 16.89 5.11 -5.38
C PRO A 336 15.56 4.40 -5.63
N SER A 337 14.57 5.11 -6.21
CA SER A 337 13.17 4.68 -6.27
C SER A 337 12.62 4.78 -7.68
N ILE A 338 12.01 3.71 -8.17
CA ILE A 338 11.35 3.67 -9.48
C ILE A 338 9.94 3.10 -9.38
N LEU A 339 9.09 3.51 -10.33
CA LEU A 339 7.81 2.88 -10.59
C LEU A 339 7.87 2.17 -11.95
N VAL A 340 7.45 0.92 -11.98
CA VAL A 340 7.47 0.06 -13.17
C VAL A 340 6.06 -0.25 -13.59
N GLU A 341 5.66 0.23 -14.77
CA GLU A 341 4.45 -0.22 -15.44
C GLU A 341 4.75 -1.52 -16.17
N SER A 342 4.14 -2.60 -15.69
CA SER A 342 4.32 -3.94 -16.26
C SER A 342 3.50 -4.21 -17.54
N GLY A 343 2.65 -3.26 -17.93
CA GLY A 343 1.75 -3.25 -19.07
C GLY A 343 0.51 -2.44 -18.75
N TYR A 344 -0.33 -2.13 -19.75
CA TYR A 344 -1.58 -1.37 -19.55
C TYR A 344 -2.77 -2.32 -19.54
N ILE A 345 -3.39 -2.49 -18.35
CA ILE A 345 -4.42 -3.51 -18.12
C ILE A 345 -5.70 -3.29 -18.94
N THR A 346 -5.96 -2.07 -19.41
CA THR A 346 -7.09 -1.73 -20.28
C THR A 346 -6.91 -2.23 -21.71
N ASN A 347 -5.71 -2.62 -22.11
CA ASN A 347 -5.46 -3.28 -23.40
C ASN A 347 -5.70 -4.79 -23.25
N LEU A 348 -6.58 -5.36 -24.09
CA LEU A 348 -6.96 -6.79 -24.00
C LEU A 348 -5.79 -7.77 -24.17
N GLU A 349 -4.81 -7.44 -25.02
CA GLU A 349 -3.60 -8.24 -25.21
C GLU A 349 -2.71 -8.19 -23.97
N GLU A 350 -2.49 -6.98 -23.42
CA GLU A 350 -1.68 -6.78 -22.22
C GLU A 350 -2.38 -7.40 -20.99
N GLU A 351 -3.70 -7.26 -20.84
CA GLU A 351 -4.45 -7.93 -19.79
C GLU A 351 -4.25 -9.44 -19.84
N SER A 352 -4.31 -10.03 -21.05
CA SER A 352 -4.07 -11.46 -21.25
C SER A 352 -2.66 -11.86 -20.83
N LYS A 353 -1.63 -11.06 -21.18
CA LYS A 353 -0.24 -11.27 -20.75
C LYS A 353 -0.11 -11.14 -19.24
N LEU A 354 -0.65 -10.10 -18.64
CA LEU A 354 -0.61 -9.87 -17.18
C LEU A 354 -1.25 -11.00 -16.37
N ARG A 355 -2.25 -11.68 -16.94
CA ARG A 355 -2.85 -12.90 -16.37
C ARG A 355 -1.95 -14.12 -16.50
N SER A 356 -1.03 -14.16 -17.47
CA SER A 356 -0.10 -15.26 -17.68
C SER A 356 0.94 -15.38 -16.57
N VAL A 357 1.12 -16.58 -16.04
CA VAL A 357 2.17 -16.88 -15.05
C VAL A 357 3.55 -16.63 -15.66
N LEU A 358 3.73 -17.05 -16.92
CA LEU A 358 5.00 -16.93 -17.63
C LEU A 358 5.42 -15.46 -17.81
N TYR A 359 4.48 -14.62 -18.25
CA TYR A 359 4.76 -13.20 -18.45
C TYR A 359 5.14 -12.51 -17.13
N ARG A 360 4.42 -12.79 -16.03
CA ARG A 360 4.75 -12.25 -14.71
C ARG A 360 6.13 -12.72 -14.21
N GLU A 361 6.54 -13.95 -14.55
CA GLU A 361 7.89 -14.44 -14.27
C GLU A 361 8.95 -13.67 -15.08
N GLN A 362 8.69 -13.41 -16.37
CA GLN A 362 9.57 -12.65 -17.24
C GLN A 362 9.75 -11.20 -16.75
N ILE A 363 8.65 -10.53 -16.37
CA ILE A 363 8.70 -9.16 -15.82
C ILE A 363 9.51 -9.14 -14.52
N ALA A 364 9.24 -10.04 -13.59
CA ALA A 364 9.99 -10.12 -12.33
C ALA A 364 11.50 -10.39 -12.56
N GLY A 365 11.82 -11.31 -13.47
CA GLY A 365 13.23 -11.61 -13.85
C GLY A 365 13.93 -10.41 -14.50
N ALA A 366 13.22 -9.67 -15.36
CA ALA A 366 13.77 -8.47 -16.00
C ALA A 366 14.03 -7.35 -14.95
N ILE A 367 13.11 -7.14 -14.02
CA ILE A 367 13.31 -6.16 -12.92
C ILE A 367 14.55 -6.56 -12.09
N LEU A 368 14.66 -7.82 -11.65
CA LEU A 368 15.84 -8.30 -10.93
C LEU A 368 17.13 -8.14 -11.73
N GLY A 369 17.10 -8.49 -13.02
CA GLY A 369 18.26 -8.32 -13.91
C GLY A 369 18.71 -6.86 -14.00
N GLY A 370 17.76 -5.92 -14.05
CA GLY A 370 18.02 -4.48 -14.02
C GLY A 370 18.61 -4.01 -12.68
N ILE A 371 18.06 -4.49 -11.55
CA ILE A 371 18.58 -4.19 -10.20
C ILE A 371 20.02 -4.71 -10.06
N LYS A 372 20.29 -5.94 -10.45
CA LYS A 372 21.65 -6.52 -10.41
C LYS A 372 22.63 -5.75 -11.28
N ARG A 373 22.20 -5.32 -12.46
CA ARG A 373 23.02 -4.48 -13.34
C ARG A 373 23.31 -3.13 -12.69
N TYR A 374 22.30 -2.45 -12.15
CA TYR A 374 22.49 -1.18 -11.43
C TYR A 374 23.43 -1.34 -10.25
N CYS A 375 23.29 -2.40 -9.47
CA CYS A 375 24.14 -2.71 -8.33
C CYS A 375 25.61 -2.82 -8.76
N ARG A 376 25.93 -3.59 -9.80
CA ARG A 376 27.29 -3.74 -10.33
C ARG A 376 27.86 -2.46 -10.93
N ASP A 377 27.04 -1.75 -11.75
CA ASP A 377 27.52 -0.64 -12.56
C ASP A 377 27.64 0.68 -11.77
N GLN A 378 26.89 0.84 -10.68
CA GLN A 378 26.74 2.11 -9.98
C GLN A 378 27.07 2.08 -8.49
N LEU A 379 26.97 0.93 -7.82
CA LEU A 379 27.14 0.82 -6.37
C LEU A 379 28.36 -0.05 -5.99
N ASP A 380 29.07 -0.60 -6.98
CA ASP A 380 30.17 -1.54 -6.75
C ASP A 380 29.79 -2.68 -5.77
N CYS A 381 28.56 -3.16 -5.90
CA CYS A 381 28.05 -4.21 -5.04
C CYS A 381 28.84 -5.51 -5.30
N PRO A 382 29.44 -6.14 -4.30
CA PRO A 382 30.13 -7.42 -4.43
C PRO A 382 29.12 -8.57 -4.59
N LEU A 383 28.21 -8.46 -5.56
CA LEU A 383 27.34 -9.57 -5.92
C LEU A 383 28.22 -10.69 -6.52
N PRO A 384 28.01 -11.94 -6.11
CA PRO A 384 28.70 -13.05 -6.70
C PRO A 384 28.44 -13.07 -8.22
N PRO A 385 29.39 -13.62 -9.01
CA PRO A 385 29.21 -13.71 -10.46
C PRO A 385 27.90 -14.40 -10.79
N GLU A 386 27.30 -14.03 -11.92
CA GLU A 386 26.02 -14.57 -12.35
C GLU A 386 25.98 -16.09 -12.20
N ARG A 387 24.92 -16.60 -11.58
CA ARG A 387 24.78 -18.05 -11.39
C ARG A 387 24.83 -18.75 -12.75
N LYS A 388 25.84 -19.49 -12.99
CA LYS A 388 25.93 -20.38 -14.16
C LYS A 388 25.10 -21.66 -13.99
N ILE A 389 24.51 -21.86 -12.80
CA ILE A 389 23.75 -23.07 -12.47
C ILE A 389 22.50 -22.65 -11.73
N HIS A 390 21.34 -23.12 -12.21
CA HIS A 390 20.05 -23.07 -11.52
C HIS A 390 19.76 -24.43 -10.87
N VAL A 391 19.30 -24.41 -9.61
CA VAL A 391 18.80 -25.62 -8.92
C VAL A 391 17.27 -25.58 -8.97
N VAL A 392 16.68 -26.57 -9.62
CA VAL A 392 15.21 -26.65 -9.82
C VAL A 392 14.51 -26.72 -8.49
N GLN A 393 13.53 -25.84 -8.30
CA GLN A 393 12.68 -25.77 -7.12
C GLN A 393 11.33 -26.46 -7.38
N ALA A 394 10.60 -26.78 -6.30
CA ALA A 394 9.25 -27.34 -6.42
C ALA A 394 8.32 -26.39 -7.20
N GLY A 395 7.57 -26.96 -8.16
CA GLY A 395 6.65 -26.22 -9.01
C GLY A 395 7.29 -25.46 -10.19
N GLU A 396 8.59 -25.60 -10.44
CA GLU A 396 9.24 -25.03 -11.61
C GLU A 396 9.14 -25.93 -12.83
N SER A 397 9.14 -25.30 -14.01
CA SER A 397 9.27 -25.93 -15.31
C SER A 397 10.39 -25.28 -16.11
N LEU A 398 10.87 -25.95 -17.18
CA LEU A 398 11.86 -25.36 -18.08
C LEU A 398 11.39 -24.03 -18.65
N SER A 399 10.08 -23.88 -18.93
CA SER A 399 9.50 -22.62 -19.41
C SER A 399 9.58 -21.50 -18.38
N LEU A 400 9.30 -21.78 -17.10
CA LEU A 400 9.41 -20.80 -16.01
C LEU A 400 10.88 -20.41 -15.76
N ILE A 401 11.77 -21.38 -15.75
CA ILE A 401 13.21 -21.15 -15.57
C ILE A 401 13.76 -20.33 -16.75
N GLY A 402 13.44 -20.72 -17.99
CA GLY A 402 13.81 -19.97 -19.18
C GLY A 402 13.29 -18.54 -19.15
N ALA A 403 12.03 -18.34 -18.74
CA ALA A 403 11.43 -17.02 -18.58
C ALA A 403 12.17 -16.15 -17.56
N ARG A 404 12.53 -16.71 -16.42
CA ARG A 404 13.27 -16.01 -15.34
C ARG A 404 14.61 -15.47 -15.81
N TYR A 405 15.35 -16.24 -16.59
CA TYR A 405 16.68 -15.89 -17.08
C TYR A 405 16.68 -15.30 -18.48
N SER A 406 15.50 -15.08 -19.08
CA SER A 406 15.34 -14.57 -20.46
C SER A 406 16.06 -15.43 -21.51
N ILE A 407 16.00 -16.76 -21.34
CA ILE A 407 16.56 -17.77 -22.25
C ILE A 407 15.46 -18.70 -22.75
N SER A 408 15.60 -19.20 -23.96
CA SER A 408 14.62 -20.13 -24.52
C SER A 408 14.74 -21.52 -23.89
N VAL A 409 13.64 -22.28 -23.86
CA VAL A 409 13.63 -23.67 -23.41
C VAL A 409 14.63 -24.51 -24.21
N ASN A 410 14.73 -24.26 -25.51
CA ASN A 410 15.68 -25.00 -26.37
C ASN A 410 17.15 -24.71 -26.01
N GLN A 411 17.49 -23.45 -25.72
CA GLN A 411 18.83 -23.10 -25.21
C GLN A 411 19.14 -23.79 -23.89
N LEU A 412 18.16 -23.81 -22.98
CA LEU A 412 18.30 -24.46 -21.68
C LEU A 412 18.45 -25.97 -21.82
N LYS A 413 17.67 -26.60 -22.70
CA LYS A 413 17.78 -28.02 -23.03
C LYS A 413 19.11 -28.36 -23.67
N GLY A 414 19.51 -27.62 -24.68
CA GLY A 414 20.79 -27.83 -25.38
C GLY A 414 22.00 -27.72 -24.44
N LYS A 415 22.01 -26.70 -23.56
CA LYS A 415 23.09 -26.50 -22.59
C LYS A 415 23.23 -27.64 -21.56
N ASN A 416 22.10 -28.35 -21.29
CA ASN A 416 22.02 -29.42 -20.30
C ASN A 416 21.81 -30.82 -20.88
N ALA A 417 21.91 -30.96 -22.22
CA ALA A 417 21.69 -32.22 -22.93
C ALA A 417 20.33 -32.89 -22.57
N LEU A 418 19.28 -32.10 -22.36
CA LEU A 418 17.95 -32.63 -22.00
C LEU A 418 17.20 -33.06 -23.25
N THR A 419 16.75 -34.30 -23.28
CA THR A 419 15.95 -34.87 -24.36
C THR A 419 14.45 -34.66 -24.20
N SER A 420 14.00 -34.34 -23.00
CA SER A 420 12.58 -34.06 -22.66
C SER A 420 12.44 -32.76 -21.84
N ASP A 421 11.20 -32.35 -21.59
CA ASP A 421 10.89 -31.19 -20.74
C ASP A 421 10.77 -31.55 -19.26
N LEU A 422 10.94 -32.84 -18.91
CA LEU A 422 10.86 -33.32 -17.54
C LEU A 422 12.13 -32.93 -16.77
N ILE A 423 11.93 -32.22 -15.66
CA ILE A 423 12.97 -31.84 -14.71
C ILE A 423 12.55 -32.26 -13.29
N ARG A 424 13.52 -32.45 -12.39
CA ARG A 424 13.29 -32.89 -11.02
C ARG A 424 13.70 -31.80 -10.04
N VAL A 425 12.98 -31.68 -8.93
CA VAL A 425 13.40 -30.82 -7.81
C VAL A 425 14.81 -31.21 -7.38
N GLY A 426 15.67 -30.20 -7.19
CA GLY A 426 17.09 -30.38 -6.88
C GLY A 426 17.98 -30.59 -8.11
N GLN A 427 17.44 -30.80 -9.30
CA GLN A 427 18.23 -30.92 -10.53
C GLN A 427 19.01 -29.63 -10.81
N ARG A 428 20.29 -29.75 -11.14
CA ARG A 428 21.17 -28.61 -11.45
C ARG A 428 21.19 -28.38 -12.96
N LEU A 429 20.71 -27.21 -13.39
CA LEU A 429 20.71 -26.81 -14.79
C LEU A 429 21.77 -25.74 -15.04
N ARG A 430 22.65 -25.97 -15.99
CA ARG A 430 23.61 -24.96 -16.47
C ARG A 430 22.87 -23.91 -17.27
N LEU A 431 23.08 -22.65 -16.91
CA LEU A 431 22.55 -21.51 -17.67
C LEU A 431 23.52 -21.16 -18.81
N PRO A 432 23.06 -20.75 -19.99
CA PRO A 432 23.86 -20.31 -21.11
C PRO A 432 24.77 -19.14 -20.83
#